data_4cd0f2cd3504069e2566c5dc3923d10a
#
_entry.id   4cd0f2cd3504069e2566c5dc3923d10a
#
_cell.length_a   1.000
_cell.length_b   1.000
_cell.length_c   1.000
_cell.angle_alpha   90.00
_cell.angle_beta   90.00
_cell.angle_gamma   90.00
#
_symmetry.space_group_name_H-M   'P 1'
#
loop_
_entity.id
_entity.type
_entity.pdbx_description
1 polymer ?
#
loop_
_entity_poly.entity_id
_entity_poly.type
_entity_poly.pdbx_seq_one_letter_code
_entity_poly.pdbx_strand_id
1 'polypeptide(L)'
;MNPTSLNETVDALVVAFESLSPDSVKTLGHWYAGDARFKDPFKEVQGVEAIEAIFEHMFDSLYEPRFVVTDRIVQDAQCFLVWDFVFRFKTMDTQTVQCIRGGSHLKFGPDSDGAWRITLHRDYWDAAEELYEKLPLVGGLMRWLKKRVNS
;
A
#
# COMPACT_ATOMS: atom_id res chain seq x y z
N MET A 1 -30.37 4.25 10.22
CA MET A 1 -28.93 4.39 10.44
C MET A 1 -28.32 5.26 9.34
N ASN A 2 -27.76 6.39 9.71
CA ASN A 2 -27.08 7.22 8.71
C ASN A 2 -25.82 6.50 8.23
N PRO A 3 -25.57 6.43 6.92
CA PRO A 3 -24.32 5.83 6.42
C PRO A 3 -23.13 6.64 6.96
N THR A 4 -22.07 5.92 7.31
CA THR A 4 -20.81 6.53 7.75
C THR A 4 -20.28 7.41 6.62
N SER A 5 -19.87 8.63 6.94
CA SER A 5 -19.29 9.53 5.95
C SER A 5 -17.96 8.96 5.41
N LEU A 6 -17.57 9.39 4.22
CA LEU A 6 -16.27 8.98 3.67
C LEU A 6 -15.11 9.43 4.56
N ASN A 7 -15.20 10.63 5.15
CA ASN A 7 -14.16 11.10 6.08
C ASN A 7 -14.01 10.18 7.28
N GLU A 8 -15.12 9.75 7.87
CA GLU A 8 -15.09 8.79 8.99
C GLU A 8 -14.52 7.43 8.55
N THR A 9 -14.89 6.98 7.36
CA THR A 9 -14.33 5.74 6.79
C THR A 9 -12.83 5.86 6.60
N VAL A 10 -12.35 6.97 6.06
CA VAL A 10 -10.91 7.20 5.86
C VAL A 10 -10.18 7.27 7.20
N ASP A 11 -10.75 7.93 8.21
CA ASP A 11 -10.15 7.96 9.55
C ASP A 11 -9.96 6.56 10.12
N ALA A 12 -10.99 5.72 10.03
CA ALA A 12 -10.91 4.34 10.50
C ALA A 12 -9.95 3.49 9.67
N LEU A 13 -9.93 3.71 8.36
CA LEU A 13 -9.03 3.02 7.44
C LEU A 13 -7.56 3.33 7.73
N VAL A 14 -7.23 4.59 8.01
CA VAL A 14 -5.87 5.00 8.37
C VAL A 14 -5.41 4.27 9.64
N VAL A 15 -6.26 4.20 10.65
CA VAL A 15 -5.95 3.44 11.88
C VAL A 15 -5.71 1.96 11.55
N ALA A 16 -6.53 1.38 10.69
CA ALA A 16 -6.38 -0.02 10.28
C ALA A 16 -5.07 -0.27 9.54
N PHE A 17 -4.69 0.61 8.61
CA PHE A 17 -3.41 0.48 7.89
C PHE A 17 -2.21 0.68 8.79
N GLU A 18 -2.25 1.66 9.70
CA GLU A 18 -1.16 1.91 10.63
C GLU A 18 -0.97 0.79 11.66
N SER A 19 -2.02 0.04 11.94
CA SER A 19 -2.00 -1.10 12.87
C SER A 19 -2.05 -2.46 12.18
N LEU A 20 -1.83 -2.50 10.86
CA LEU A 20 -1.88 -3.73 10.08
C LEU A 20 -0.90 -4.77 10.63
N SER A 21 -1.36 -6.02 10.72
CA SER A 21 -0.60 -7.16 11.24
C SER A 21 -0.85 -8.38 10.35
N PRO A 22 -0.05 -9.45 10.48
CA PRO A 22 -0.32 -10.69 9.76
C PRO A 22 -1.73 -11.22 9.99
N ASP A 23 -2.29 -11.04 11.18
CA ASP A 23 -3.64 -11.49 11.49
C ASP A 23 -4.71 -10.60 10.84
N SER A 24 -4.53 -9.28 10.88
CA SER A 24 -5.51 -8.34 10.35
C SER A 24 -5.55 -8.28 8.82
N VAL A 25 -4.51 -8.77 8.14
CA VAL A 25 -4.51 -8.90 6.67
C VAL A 25 -5.72 -9.70 6.20
N LYS A 26 -6.13 -10.72 6.94
CA LYS A 26 -7.29 -11.56 6.61
C LYS A 26 -8.62 -10.81 6.70
N THR A 27 -8.64 -9.63 7.27
CA THR A 27 -9.84 -8.80 7.42
C THR A 27 -9.92 -7.68 6.39
N LEU A 28 -9.05 -7.65 5.39
CA LEU A 28 -9.01 -6.59 4.37
C LEU A 28 -10.30 -6.52 3.55
N GLY A 29 -11.06 -7.60 3.44
CA GLY A 29 -12.39 -7.60 2.82
C GLY A 29 -13.37 -6.64 3.48
N HIS A 30 -13.10 -6.21 4.71
CA HIS A 30 -13.90 -5.18 5.37
C HIS A 30 -13.66 -3.78 4.75
N TRP A 31 -12.50 -3.57 4.12
CA TRP A 31 -12.11 -2.27 3.55
C TRP A 31 -12.18 -2.24 2.03
N TYR A 32 -11.98 -3.38 1.36
CA TYR A 32 -11.93 -3.49 -0.09
C TYR A 32 -13.20 -4.12 -0.64
N ALA A 33 -13.65 -3.60 -1.78
CA ALA A 33 -14.66 -4.29 -2.58
C ALA A 33 -14.10 -5.64 -3.05
N GLY A 34 -14.98 -6.63 -3.25
CA GLY A 34 -14.54 -7.97 -3.65
C GLY A 34 -13.73 -8.02 -4.93
N ASP A 35 -14.00 -7.10 -5.87
CA ASP A 35 -13.33 -6.97 -7.16
C ASP A 35 -12.38 -5.77 -7.24
N ALA A 36 -11.94 -5.25 -6.10
CA ALA A 36 -11.05 -4.09 -6.03
C ALA A 36 -9.77 -4.31 -6.84
N ARG A 37 -9.28 -3.24 -7.44
CA ARG A 37 -8.00 -3.23 -8.16
C ARG A 37 -6.91 -2.61 -7.32
N PHE A 38 -5.75 -3.23 -7.38
CA PHE A 38 -4.54 -2.75 -6.71
C PHE A 38 -3.41 -2.65 -7.72
N LYS A 39 -2.69 -1.53 -7.69
CA LYS A 39 -1.51 -1.32 -8.52
C LYS A 39 -0.41 -0.65 -7.72
N ASP A 40 0.80 -1.15 -7.85
CA ASP A 40 2.02 -0.51 -7.35
C ASP A 40 3.06 -0.45 -8.48
N PRO A 41 4.29 0.05 -8.24
CA PRO A 41 5.32 0.11 -9.28
C PRO A 41 5.71 -1.24 -9.90
N PHE A 42 5.38 -2.36 -9.27
CA PHE A 42 5.82 -3.68 -9.71
C PHE A 42 4.71 -4.56 -10.26
N LYS A 43 3.48 -4.39 -9.80
CA LYS A 43 2.39 -5.32 -10.14
C LYS A 43 1.03 -4.64 -10.15
N GLU A 44 0.10 -5.30 -10.82
CA GLU A 44 -1.31 -4.94 -10.84
C GLU A 44 -2.12 -6.21 -10.64
N VAL A 45 -3.05 -6.18 -9.69
CA VAL A 45 -3.89 -7.34 -9.37
C VAL A 45 -5.34 -6.89 -9.20
N GLN A 46 -6.26 -7.85 -9.26
CA GLN A 46 -7.68 -7.61 -9.03
C GLN A 46 -8.22 -8.64 -8.06
N GLY A 47 -9.07 -8.16 -7.15
CA GLY A 47 -9.73 -8.99 -6.16
C GLY A 47 -9.09 -8.90 -4.78
N VAL A 48 -9.92 -8.97 -3.75
CA VAL A 48 -9.46 -8.81 -2.36
C VAL A 48 -8.49 -9.92 -1.94
N GLU A 49 -8.68 -11.14 -2.45
CA GLU A 49 -7.78 -12.26 -2.13
C GLU A 49 -6.36 -12.01 -2.66
N ALA A 50 -6.26 -11.48 -3.88
CA ALA A 50 -4.96 -11.12 -4.47
C ALA A 50 -4.31 -9.97 -3.71
N ILE A 51 -5.10 -9.01 -3.23
CA ILE A 51 -4.62 -7.89 -2.41
C ILE A 51 -4.12 -8.40 -1.05
N GLU A 52 -4.86 -9.29 -0.40
CA GLU A 52 -4.42 -9.92 0.86
C GLU A 52 -3.07 -10.64 0.68
N ALA A 53 -2.90 -11.34 -0.44
CA ALA A 53 -1.66 -12.05 -0.74
C ALA A 53 -0.45 -11.09 -0.84
N ILE A 54 -0.65 -9.88 -1.37
CA ILE A 54 0.40 -8.85 -1.43
C ILE A 54 0.84 -8.45 -0.03
N PHE A 55 -0.11 -8.18 0.86
CA PHE A 55 0.21 -7.79 2.23
C PHE A 55 0.80 -8.94 3.06
N GLU A 56 0.32 -10.17 2.85
CA GLU A 56 0.92 -11.36 3.47
C GLU A 56 2.38 -11.51 3.06
N HIS A 57 2.68 -11.36 1.77
CA HIS A 57 4.04 -11.43 1.26
C HIS A 57 4.93 -10.33 1.87
N MET A 58 4.39 -9.15 2.08
CA MET A 58 5.10 -8.04 2.74
C MET A 58 5.54 -8.45 4.15
N PHE A 59 4.65 -9.03 4.95
CA PHE A 59 4.97 -9.47 6.30
C PHE A 59 5.95 -10.65 6.31
N ASP A 60 5.86 -11.54 5.33
CA ASP A 60 6.78 -12.67 5.20
C ASP A 60 8.20 -12.22 4.81
N SER A 61 8.30 -11.15 4.02
CA SER A 61 9.56 -10.72 3.41
C SER A 61 10.30 -9.67 4.23
N LEU A 62 9.63 -8.96 5.13
CA LEU A 62 10.19 -7.82 5.85
C LEU A 62 10.00 -7.97 7.35
N TYR A 63 10.91 -7.38 8.12
CA TYR A 63 10.77 -7.26 9.58
C TYR A 63 10.01 -5.98 9.93
N GLU A 64 8.99 -6.13 10.76
CA GLU A 64 8.24 -5.03 11.36
C GLU A 64 7.78 -3.96 10.36
N PRO A 65 7.21 -4.38 9.19
CA PRO A 65 6.72 -3.40 8.23
C PRO A 65 5.53 -2.64 8.80
N ARG A 66 5.56 -1.32 8.67
CA ARG A 66 4.48 -0.47 9.16
C ARG A 66 4.33 0.77 8.28
N PHE A 67 3.11 1.26 8.20
CA PHE A 67 2.79 2.52 7.52
C PHE A 67 2.58 3.60 8.56
N VAL A 68 3.10 4.79 8.29
CA VAL A 68 2.83 6.00 9.06
C VAL A 68 2.24 7.01 8.11
N VAL A 69 0.95 7.32 8.28
CA VAL A 69 0.24 8.27 7.41
C VAL A 69 0.53 9.68 7.90
N THR A 70 1.19 10.47 7.06
CA THR A 70 1.61 11.84 7.40
C THR A 70 0.63 12.90 6.92
N ASP A 71 -0.12 12.62 5.85
CA ASP A 71 -1.08 13.55 5.27
C ASP A 71 -2.23 12.81 4.62
N ARG A 72 -3.37 13.47 4.50
CA ARG A 72 -4.52 12.94 3.78
C ARG A 72 -5.30 14.06 3.10
N ILE A 73 -5.80 13.75 1.92
CA ILE A 73 -6.68 14.62 1.14
C ILE A 73 -7.90 13.78 0.78
N VAL A 74 -9.09 14.24 1.15
CA VAL A 74 -10.35 13.57 0.82
C VAL A 74 -11.17 14.51 -0.04
N GLN A 75 -11.60 14.02 -1.19
CA GLN A 75 -12.43 14.79 -2.12
C GLN A 75 -13.38 13.85 -2.85
N ASP A 76 -14.68 14.17 -2.83
CA ASP A 76 -15.72 13.35 -3.46
C ASP A 76 -15.64 11.89 -2.95
N ALA A 77 -15.58 10.91 -3.83
CA ALA A 77 -15.50 9.49 -3.47
C ALA A 77 -14.05 8.95 -3.54
N GLN A 78 -13.08 9.77 -3.18
CA GLN A 78 -11.68 9.38 -3.24
C GLN A 78 -10.84 10.06 -2.15
N CYS A 79 -9.68 9.49 -1.88
CA CYS A 79 -8.68 10.13 -1.03
C CYS A 79 -7.28 9.85 -1.53
N PHE A 80 -6.35 10.69 -1.10
CA PHE A 80 -4.92 10.47 -1.28
C PHE A 80 -4.26 10.47 0.10
N LEU A 81 -3.57 9.38 0.42
CA LEU A 81 -2.83 9.24 1.67
C LEU A 81 -1.34 9.36 1.37
N VAL A 82 -0.67 10.26 2.06
CA VAL A 82 0.81 10.34 2.03
C VAL A 82 1.34 9.57 3.22
N TRP A 83 2.30 8.68 3.01
CA TRP A 83 2.80 7.82 4.07
C TRP A 83 4.30 7.59 3.99
N ASP A 84 4.86 7.25 5.14
CA ASP A 84 6.17 6.63 5.28
C ASP A 84 5.95 5.14 5.52
N PHE A 85 6.62 4.31 4.73
CA PHE A 85 6.64 2.86 4.93
C PHE A 85 7.98 2.48 5.56
N VAL A 86 7.94 2.01 6.80
CA VAL A 86 9.12 1.77 7.63
C VAL A 86 9.26 0.26 7.86
N PHE A 87 10.45 -0.27 7.61
CA PHE A 87 10.70 -1.71 7.72
C PHE A 87 12.20 -1.98 7.86
N ARG A 88 12.54 -3.25 8.08
CA ARG A 88 13.92 -3.77 7.97
C ARG A 88 13.91 -4.97 7.05
N PHE A 89 14.99 -5.16 6.31
CA PHE A 89 15.16 -6.35 5.47
C PHE A 89 15.43 -7.59 6.32
N LYS A 90 14.93 -8.75 5.89
CA LYS A 90 15.21 -10.06 6.51
C LYS A 90 16.53 -10.65 6.06
N THR A 91 17.06 -10.15 4.93
CA THR A 91 18.33 -10.58 4.33
C THR A 91 19.21 -9.38 4.06
N MET A 92 20.50 -9.60 3.87
CA MET A 92 21.52 -8.56 3.65
C MET A 92 21.68 -7.70 4.90
N ASP A 93 21.26 -6.44 4.90
CA ASP A 93 21.31 -5.58 6.08
C ASP A 93 19.99 -5.69 6.86
N THR A 94 20.01 -6.45 7.97
CA THR A 94 18.84 -6.69 8.82
C THR A 94 18.71 -5.67 9.96
N GLN A 95 19.70 -4.80 10.13
CA GLN A 95 19.78 -3.87 11.27
C GLN A 95 19.30 -2.45 10.91
N THR A 96 19.52 -2.03 9.67
CA THR A 96 19.16 -0.67 9.25
C THR A 96 17.66 -0.54 9.03
N VAL A 97 17.06 0.44 9.70
CA VAL A 97 15.66 0.80 9.46
C VAL A 97 15.57 1.50 8.11
N GLN A 98 14.72 0.96 7.24
CA GLN A 98 14.43 1.54 5.92
C GLN A 98 13.16 2.37 5.99
N CYS A 99 13.10 3.42 5.19
CA CYS A 99 11.91 4.24 5.04
C CYS A 99 11.68 4.53 3.55
N ILE A 100 10.51 4.14 3.06
CA ILE A 100 10.06 4.47 1.71
C ILE A 100 8.93 5.49 1.83
N ARG A 101 9.10 6.62 1.17
CA ARG A 101 8.06 7.65 1.11
C ARG A 101 7.20 7.44 -0.11
N GLY A 102 5.91 7.51 0.08
CA GLY A 102 4.98 7.31 -1.01
C GLY A 102 3.60 7.79 -0.67
N GLY A 103 2.66 7.43 -1.52
CA GLY A 103 1.26 7.75 -1.32
C GLY A 103 0.36 6.74 -2.00
N SER A 104 -0.86 6.67 -1.52
CA SER A 104 -1.91 5.81 -2.07
C SER A 104 -3.07 6.65 -2.54
N HIS A 105 -3.47 6.45 -3.80
CA HIS A 105 -4.70 6.98 -4.34
C HIS A 105 -5.77 5.90 -4.17
N LEU A 106 -6.80 6.19 -3.38
CA LEU A 106 -7.89 5.29 -3.11
C LEU A 106 -9.18 5.86 -3.67
N LYS A 107 -9.89 5.06 -4.47
CA LYS A 107 -11.25 5.36 -4.91
C LYS A 107 -12.21 4.44 -4.19
N PHE A 108 -13.37 4.98 -3.84
CA PHE A 108 -14.38 4.28 -3.05
C PHE A 108 -15.69 4.17 -3.79
N GLY A 109 -16.43 3.12 -3.48
CA GLY A 109 -17.80 2.95 -3.90
C GLY A 109 -18.62 2.35 -2.77
N PRO A 110 -19.94 2.52 -2.77
CA PRO A 110 -20.81 1.89 -1.78
C PRO A 110 -20.95 0.39 -2.07
N ASP A 111 -20.94 -0.43 -1.02
CA ASP A 111 -21.34 -1.82 -1.14
C ASP A 111 -22.87 -1.95 -1.06
N SER A 112 -23.37 -3.20 -1.04
CA SER A 112 -24.81 -3.48 -0.96
C SER A 112 -25.47 -2.93 0.30
N ASP A 113 -24.69 -2.72 1.37
CA ASP A 113 -25.17 -2.19 2.65
C ASP A 113 -24.98 -0.66 2.76
N GLY A 114 -24.44 -0.02 1.72
CA GLY A 114 -24.18 1.42 1.70
C GLY A 114 -22.86 1.81 2.37
N ALA A 115 -22.07 0.85 2.82
CA ALA A 115 -20.76 1.12 3.40
C ALA A 115 -19.73 1.41 2.29
N TRP A 116 -18.81 2.32 2.57
CA TRP A 116 -17.74 2.65 1.63
C TRP A 116 -16.70 1.54 1.58
N ARG A 117 -16.36 1.12 0.35
CA ARG A 117 -15.31 0.12 0.09
C ARG A 117 -14.34 0.67 -0.95
N ILE A 118 -13.05 0.33 -0.80
CA ILE A 118 -12.04 0.68 -1.79
C ILE A 118 -12.28 -0.13 -3.07
N THR A 119 -12.44 0.56 -4.18
CA THR A 119 -12.60 -0.05 -5.51
C THR A 119 -11.30 -0.01 -6.30
N LEU A 120 -10.45 1.00 -6.03
CA LEU A 120 -9.13 1.14 -6.63
C LEU A 120 -8.16 1.61 -5.56
N HIS A 121 -7.02 0.91 -5.47
CA HIS A 121 -5.89 1.28 -4.62
C HIS A 121 -4.64 1.34 -5.51
N ARG A 122 -4.10 2.51 -5.70
CA ARG A 122 -2.88 2.68 -6.47
C ARG A 122 -1.81 3.35 -5.63
N ASP A 123 -0.68 2.66 -5.46
CA ASP A 123 0.48 3.18 -4.75
C ASP A 123 1.43 3.88 -5.71
N TYR A 124 1.91 5.05 -5.28
CA TYR A 124 2.89 5.85 -5.99
C TYR A 124 4.11 6.04 -5.10
N TRP A 125 5.24 5.52 -5.51
CA TRP A 125 6.51 5.78 -4.87
C TRP A 125 7.63 5.60 -5.88
N ASP A 126 8.73 6.32 -5.67
CA ASP A 126 9.87 6.25 -6.57
C ASP A 126 10.76 5.07 -6.14
N ALA A 127 10.59 3.94 -6.80
CA ALA A 127 11.37 2.74 -6.52
C ALA A 127 12.85 2.95 -6.77
N ALA A 128 13.22 3.76 -7.75
CA ALA A 128 14.62 4.05 -8.04
C ALA A 128 15.28 4.85 -6.92
N GLU A 129 14.62 5.92 -6.45
CA GLU A 129 15.14 6.77 -5.38
C GLU A 129 15.09 6.09 -4.02
N GLU A 130 13.94 5.48 -3.68
CA GLU A 130 13.68 5.02 -2.32
C GLU A 130 14.23 3.61 -2.04
N LEU A 131 14.38 2.78 -3.04
CA LEU A 131 14.82 1.40 -2.83
C LEU A 131 16.17 1.11 -3.48
N TYR A 132 16.32 1.45 -4.74
CA TYR A 132 17.44 0.95 -5.57
C TYR A 132 18.74 1.70 -5.35
N GLU A 133 18.71 2.96 -5.03
CA GLU A 133 19.91 3.72 -4.70
C GLU A 133 20.52 3.28 -3.37
N LYS A 134 19.70 2.68 -2.49
CA LYS A 134 20.13 2.23 -1.15
C LYS A 134 20.68 0.81 -1.14
N LEU A 135 20.48 0.03 -2.22
CA LEU A 135 20.91 -1.36 -2.31
C LEU A 135 21.91 -1.56 -3.46
N PRO A 136 23.19 -1.89 -3.16
CA PRO A 136 24.22 -2.02 -4.21
C PRO A 136 23.89 -3.03 -5.31
N LEU A 137 23.29 -4.16 -4.96
CA LEU A 137 22.90 -5.21 -5.91
C LEU A 137 21.67 -4.84 -6.72
N VAL A 138 20.72 -4.15 -6.09
CA VAL A 138 19.49 -3.75 -6.72
C VAL A 138 19.70 -2.52 -7.61
N GLY A 139 20.66 -1.64 -7.24
CA GLY A 139 21.08 -0.52 -8.09
C GLY A 139 21.53 -0.99 -9.47
N GLY A 140 22.25 -2.13 -9.54
CA GLY A 140 22.64 -2.75 -10.81
C GLY A 140 21.45 -3.25 -11.63
N LEU A 141 20.48 -3.88 -10.96
CA LEU A 141 19.25 -4.35 -11.61
C LEU A 141 18.45 -3.18 -12.17
N MET A 142 18.37 -2.07 -11.44
CA MET A 142 17.65 -0.89 -11.89
C MET A 142 18.29 -0.19 -13.05
N ARG A 143 19.62 -0.09 -13.04
CA ARG A 143 20.36 0.43 -14.19
C ARG A 143 20.09 -0.41 -15.43
N TRP A 144 20.01 -1.72 -15.26
CA TRP A 144 19.68 -2.64 -16.33
C TRP A 144 18.24 -2.44 -16.84
N LEU A 145 17.27 -2.31 -15.94
CA LEU A 145 15.87 -2.06 -16.29
C LEU A 145 15.68 -0.71 -16.99
N LYS A 146 16.36 0.34 -16.51
CA LYS A 146 16.35 1.66 -17.16
C LYS A 146 16.89 1.61 -18.57
N LYS A 147 17.93 0.82 -18.82
CA LYS A 147 18.47 0.61 -20.17
C LYS A 147 17.47 -0.07 -21.09
N ARG A 148 16.71 -1.02 -20.59
CA ARG A 148 15.70 -1.71 -21.39
C ARG A 148 14.51 -0.83 -21.76
N VAL A 149 14.12 0.07 -20.87
CA VAL A 149 13.00 1.01 -21.12
C VAL A 149 13.41 2.09 -22.10
N ASN A 150 14.71 2.47 -22.13
CA ASN A 150 15.23 3.54 -22.97
C ASN A 150 15.83 3.04 -24.30
N SER A 151 15.75 1.76 -24.58
CA SER A 151 16.23 1.18 -25.85
C SER A 151 15.07 0.87 -26.85
#